data_2e56a1c5f96487a76f4674f74fb7bfb8
#
_entry.id   2e56a1c5f96487a76f4674f74fb7bfb8
#
_cell.length_a   1.000
_cell.length_b   1.000
_cell.length_c   1.000
_cell.angle_alpha   90.00
_cell.angle_beta   90.00
_cell.angle_gamma   90.00
#
_symmetry.space_group_name_H-M   'P 1'
#
loop_
_entity.id
_entity.type
_entity.pdbx_description
1 polymer ?
#
loop_
_entity_poly.entity_id
_entity_poly.type
_entity_poly.pdbx_seq_one_letter_code
_entity_poly.pdbx_strand_id
1 'polypeptide(L)'
;AFTRTQDRPTITTPRVQSRGQQLIRLDEENAAFLAGDAMRSALTKSIEGAGAVVLSDYGKGALSDVTALIGVCRAAGIPVLVDPKGTDFTKYRGASLITPNQSEFEAVAGVCANEDDLVKRARQMIDELELSALLITRSEKGMLLLESGGEPLFLSTQAREVYDVTGAGDTVIATLAGALASGQDLAAAAALANLAAGLVVRKIGVASVTPGELRVSLHQRGQGGRGLVDADELHAMVLESRARDERIVMTNGCFDVLHAGHVSYLEEAKSLGDRLIVAVNDDDSVRRLKGDSRPINALEDRLLVLAGLAAVDWVVPFSEDTPA
;
A
#
# COMPACT_ATOMS: atom_id res chain seq x y z
N ALA A 1 15.07 -13.11 -12.88
CA ALA A 1 16.18 -14.11 -12.80
C ALA A 1 16.65 -14.17 -11.35
N PHE A 2 17.01 -15.36 -10.84
CA PHE A 2 17.57 -15.53 -9.50
C PHE A 2 19.07 -15.75 -9.61
N THR A 3 19.85 -15.00 -8.83
CA THR A 3 21.28 -15.28 -8.66
C THR A 3 21.43 -16.33 -7.56
N ARG A 4 22.00 -17.49 -7.88
CA ARG A 4 22.27 -18.56 -6.93
C ARG A 4 23.75 -18.57 -6.56
N THR A 5 24.05 -18.82 -5.28
CA THR A 5 25.40 -19.07 -4.78
C THR A 5 25.44 -20.44 -4.12
N GLN A 6 26.54 -21.16 -4.30
CA GLN A 6 26.73 -22.49 -3.71
C GLN A 6 27.27 -22.42 -2.27
N ASP A 7 27.87 -21.30 -1.89
CA ASP A 7 28.64 -21.18 -0.66
C ASP A 7 27.83 -20.60 0.50
N ARG A 8 26.53 -20.31 0.30
CA ARG A 8 25.70 -19.72 1.33
C ARG A 8 24.32 -20.38 1.37
N PRO A 9 23.93 -20.99 2.48
CA PRO A 9 22.57 -21.48 2.68
C PRO A 9 21.58 -20.31 2.72
N THR A 10 20.34 -20.59 2.33
CA THR A 10 19.24 -19.63 2.50
C THR A 10 19.04 -19.35 3.99
N ILE A 11 19.03 -18.07 4.37
CA ILE A 11 18.76 -17.66 5.75
C ILE A 11 17.34 -18.06 6.11
N THR A 12 17.19 -18.72 7.25
CA THR A 12 15.90 -19.12 7.79
C THR A 12 15.59 -18.33 9.05
N THR A 13 14.34 -17.90 9.19
CA THR A 13 13.86 -17.15 10.35
C THR A 13 12.59 -17.82 10.90
N PRO A 14 12.70 -18.96 11.60
CA PRO A 14 11.56 -19.61 12.23
C PRO A 14 10.91 -18.71 13.29
N ARG A 15 9.58 -18.62 13.26
CA ARG A 15 8.79 -17.92 14.27
C ARG A 15 7.90 -18.90 14.98
N VAL A 16 8.08 -19.04 16.29
CA VAL A 16 7.22 -19.87 17.14
C VAL A 16 6.07 -19.00 17.63
N GLN A 17 4.85 -19.42 17.34
CA GLN A 17 3.64 -18.70 17.72
C GLN A 17 2.72 -19.61 18.54
N SER A 18 2.02 -19.04 19.52
CA SER A 18 0.95 -19.70 20.24
C SER A 18 -0.26 -18.77 20.32
N ARG A 19 -1.42 -19.27 19.91
CA ARG A 19 -2.70 -18.53 19.92
C ARG A 19 -2.63 -17.14 19.26
N GLY A 20 -1.90 -17.04 18.14
CA GLY A 20 -1.72 -15.78 17.41
C GLY A 20 -0.66 -14.83 17.98
N GLN A 21 -0.02 -15.20 19.10
CA GLN A 21 1.05 -14.40 19.71
C GLN A 21 2.42 -14.99 19.40
N GLN A 22 3.34 -14.19 18.86
CA GLN A 22 4.72 -14.61 18.63
C GLN A 22 5.43 -14.76 19.97
N LEU A 23 5.91 -15.98 20.27
CA LEU A 23 6.64 -16.30 21.50
C LEU A 23 8.14 -16.13 21.33
N ILE A 24 8.70 -16.59 20.21
CA ILE A 24 10.12 -16.52 19.92
C ILE A 24 10.37 -16.42 18.42
N ARG A 25 11.39 -15.70 18.05
CA ARG A 25 11.96 -15.63 16.72
C ARG A 25 13.38 -16.16 16.78
N LEU A 26 13.70 -17.14 15.94
CA LEU A 26 15.03 -17.71 15.81
C LEU A 26 15.63 -17.24 14.49
N ASP A 27 16.66 -16.42 14.52
CA ASP A 27 17.39 -16.00 13.34
C ASP A 27 18.62 -16.86 13.17
N GLU A 28 18.63 -17.71 12.13
CA GLU A 28 19.79 -18.50 11.74
C GLU A 28 20.57 -17.74 10.68
N GLU A 29 21.54 -16.94 11.13
CA GLU A 29 22.30 -16.02 10.29
C GLU A 29 23.69 -16.61 9.99
N ASN A 30 24.04 -16.69 8.71
CA ASN A 30 25.40 -16.94 8.26
C ASN A 30 25.96 -15.60 7.74
N ALA A 31 26.98 -15.08 8.43
CA ALA A 31 27.61 -13.80 8.12
C ALA A 31 28.49 -13.82 6.85
N ALA A 32 28.46 -14.86 6.04
CA ALA A 32 29.18 -14.91 4.78
C ALA A 32 28.63 -13.84 3.80
N PHE A 33 29.48 -12.88 3.45
CA PHE A 33 29.15 -11.85 2.46
C PHE A 33 29.09 -12.47 1.06
N LEU A 34 28.11 -12.06 0.27
CA LEU A 34 28.14 -12.32 -1.17
C LEU A 34 29.29 -11.49 -1.77
N ALA A 35 30.06 -12.09 -2.67
CA ALA A 35 31.10 -11.36 -3.38
C ALA A 35 30.45 -10.20 -4.15
N GLY A 36 30.82 -8.96 -3.83
CA GLY A 36 30.22 -7.75 -4.42
C GLY A 36 30.29 -7.74 -5.95
N ASP A 37 31.34 -8.30 -6.52
CA ASP A 37 31.51 -8.45 -7.98
C ASP A 37 30.44 -9.33 -8.62
N ALA A 38 30.02 -10.41 -7.95
CA ALA A 38 28.97 -11.30 -8.46
C ALA A 38 27.60 -10.57 -8.50
N MET A 39 27.27 -9.85 -7.44
CA MET A 39 26.02 -9.08 -7.36
C MET A 39 26.02 -7.93 -8.37
N ARG A 40 27.13 -7.19 -8.47
CA ARG A 40 27.30 -6.11 -9.45
C ARG A 40 27.18 -6.63 -10.89
N SER A 41 27.83 -7.75 -11.21
CA SER A 41 27.72 -8.38 -12.53
C SER A 41 26.29 -8.82 -12.84
N ALA A 42 25.58 -9.40 -11.87
CA ALA A 42 24.20 -9.81 -12.02
C ALA A 42 23.28 -8.61 -12.25
N LEU A 43 23.44 -7.54 -11.47
CA LEU A 43 22.68 -6.30 -11.63
C LEU A 43 22.93 -5.70 -13.02
N THR A 44 24.20 -5.54 -13.43
CA THR A 44 24.55 -4.96 -14.73
C THR A 44 23.90 -5.71 -15.90
N LYS A 45 23.79 -7.04 -15.81
CA LYS A 45 23.12 -7.86 -16.82
C LYS A 45 21.59 -7.75 -16.81
N SER A 46 21.00 -7.42 -15.67
CA SER A 46 19.55 -7.42 -15.49
C SER A 46 18.92 -6.03 -15.55
N ILE A 47 19.75 -4.99 -15.56
CA ILE A 47 19.29 -3.60 -15.47
C ILE A 47 18.76 -3.05 -16.81
N GLU A 48 19.13 -3.67 -17.91
CA GLU A 48 18.68 -3.26 -19.25
C GLU A 48 17.16 -3.39 -19.37
N GLY A 49 16.49 -2.29 -19.71
CA GLY A 49 15.04 -2.23 -19.80
C GLY A 49 14.29 -2.16 -18.45
N ALA A 50 15.00 -2.09 -17.33
CA ALA A 50 14.38 -1.86 -16.04
C ALA A 50 13.91 -0.42 -15.91
N GLY A 51 12.69 -0.21 -15.41
CA GLY A 51 12.15 1.14 -15.12
C GLY A 51 12.56 1.66 -13.74
N ALA A 52 12.91 0.78 -12.81
CA ALA A 52 13.43 1.11 -11.48
C ALA A 52 14.18 -0.09 -10.89
N VAL A 53 15.04 0.16 -9.91
CA VAL A 53 15.73 -0.88 -9.12
C VAL A 53 15.42 -0.67 -7.64
N VAL A 54 15.08 -1.76 -6.94
CA VAL A 54 14.88 -1.78 -5.49
C VAL A 54 16.03 -2.51 -4.82
N LEU A 55 16.65 -1.87 -3.85
CA LEU A 55 17.68 -2.44 -2.98
C LEU A 55 17.13 -2.50 -1.54
N SER A 56 16.56 -3.64 -1.15
CA SER A 56 16.03 -3.86 0.20
C SER A 56 17.15 -4.41 1.09
N ASP A 57 17.66 -3.57 2.01
CA ASP A 57 18.77 -3.93 2.90
C ASP A 57 18.24 -4.46 4.23
N TYR A 58 18.57 -5.71 4.53
CA TYR A 58 18.26 -6.35 5.81
C TYR A 58 19.50 -6.49 6.70
N GLY A 59 20.65 -5.91 6.29
CA GLY A 59 21.92 -6.05 7.01
C GLY A 59 22.50 -7.46 6.99
N LYS A 60 22.00 -8.32 6.09
CA LYS A 60 22.36 -9.77 6.04
C LYS A 60 23.41 -10.10 4.97
N GLY A 61 24.17 -9.11 4.50
CA GLY A 61 25.35 -9.28 3.63
C GLY A 61 25.05 -9.41 2.12
N ALA A 62 23.79 -9.43 1.68
CA ALA A 62 23.46 -9.43 0.25
C ALA A 62 23.84 -8.11 -0.44
N LEU A 63 23.72 -6.99 0.28
CA LEU A 63 24.04 -5.63 -0.17
C LEU A 63 25.30 -5.09 0.51
N SER A 64 26.33 -5.93 0.72
CA SER A 64 27.60 -5.53 1.34
C SER A 64 28.33 -4.42 0.57
N ASP A 65 28.13 -4.35 -0.77
CA ASP A 65 28.69 -3.31 -1.64
C ASP A 65 27.57 -2.48 -2.29
N VAL A 66 26.61 -2.02 -1.47
CA VAL A 66 25.44 -1.29 -1.93
C VAL A 66 25.81 -0.01 -2.68
N THR A 67 26.88 0.67 -2.27
CA THR A 67 27.38 1.89 -2.93
C THR A 67 27.76 1.64 -4.39
N ALA A 68 28.42 0.52 -4.69
CA ALA A 68 28.76 0.16 -6.08
C ALA A 68 27.49 -0.20 -6.88
N LEU A 69 26.49 -0.84 -6.27
CA LEU A 69 25.21 -1.14 -6.92
C LEU A 69 24.44 0.14 -7.27
N ILE A 70 24.40 1.12 -6.37
CA ILE A 70 23.83 2.45 -6.63
C ILE A 70 24.57 3.12 -7.80
N GLY A 71 25.91 3.03 -7.82
CA GLY A 71 26.73 3.55 -8.92
C GLY A 71 26.37 2.96 -10.27
N VAL A 72 26.11 1.66 -10.35
CA VAL A 72 25.66 0.98 -11.58
C VAL A 72 24.31 1.53 -12.06
N CYS A 73 23.35 1.69 -11.13
CA CYS A 73 22.02 2.23 -11.47
C CYS A 73 22.11 3.69 -11.96
N ARG A 74 22.90 4.54 -11.28
CA ARG A 74 23.14 5.93 -11.71
C ARG A 74 23.75 6.02 -13.08
N ALA A 75 24.78 5.21 -13.35
CA ALA A 75 25.45 5.18 -14.67
C ALA A 75 24.48 4.76 -15.79
N ALA A 76 23.50 3.92 -15.49
CA ALA A 76 22.46 3.50 -16.42
C ALA A 76 21.27 4.48 -16.51
N GLY A 77 21.23 5.54 -15.69
CA GLY A 77 20.10 6.49 -15.63
C GLY A 77 18.80 5.88 -15.09
N ILE A 78 18.90 4.79 -14.32
CA ILE A 78 17.73 4.09 -13.78
C ILE A 78 17.54 4.45 -12.30
N PRO A 79 16.33 4.87 -11.90
CA PRO A 79 16.02 5.17 -10.51
C PRO A 79 16.32 3.99 -9.58
N VAL A 80 17.05 4.25 -8.49
CA VAL A 80 17.35 3.26 -7.45
C VAL A 80 16.70 3.67 -6.13
N LEU A 81 15.81 2.81 -5.64
CA LEU A 81 15.11 2.95 -4.38
C LEU A 81 15.74 2.03 -3.35
N VAL A 82 16.01 2.53 -2.16
CA VAL A 82 16.63 1.74 -1.08
C VAL A 82 15.73 1.71 0.13
N ASP A 83 15.40 0.50 0.60
CA ASP A 83 14.88 0.28 1.95
C ASP A 83 16.08 0.12 2.89
N PRO A 84 16.38 1.13 3.73
CA PRO A 84 17.65 1.19 4.44
C PRO A 84 17.65 0.33 5.71
N LYS A 85 18.84 -0.09 6.17
CA LYS A 85 19.03 -0.78 7.44
C LYS A 85 20.29 -0.32 8.17
N GLY A 86 20.17 -0.26 9.50
CA GLY A 86 21.26 0.15 10.39
C GLY A 86 21.27 1.64 10.68
N THR A 87 22.38 2.11 11.25
CA THR A 87 22.56 3.51 11.68
C THR A 87 23.58 4.28 10.84
N ASP A 88 24.08 3.69 9.76
CA ASP A 88 24.95 4.33 8.79
C ASP A 88 24.28 4.36 7.42
N PHE A 89 23.73 5.53 7.06
CA PHE A 89 23.10 5.73 5.76
C PHE A 89 24.08 6.31 4.72
N THR A 90 25.33 6.60 5.08
CA THR A 90 26.35 7.13 4.14
C THR A 90 26.61 6.16 2.98
N LYS A 91 26.46 4.87 3.22
CA LYS A 91 26.56 3.80 2.21
C LYS A 91 25.51 3.90 1.09
N TYR A 92 24.41 4.63 1.32
CA TYR A 92 23.34 4.83 0.34
C TYR A 92 23.45 6.13 -0.46
N ARG A 93 24.57 6.85 -0.31
CA ARG A 93 24.84 8.09 -1.05
C ARG A 93 24.59 7.91 -2.55
N GLY A 94 23.84 8.85 -3.11
CA GLY A 94 23.50 8.88 -4.53
C GLY A 94 22.36 7.95 -4.92
N ALA A 95 21.66 7.31 -3.99
CA ALA A 95 20.38 6.68 -4.27
C ALA A 95 19.36 7.72 -4.77
N SER A 96 18.42 7.32 -5.62
CA SER A 96 17.34 8.23 -6.03
C SER A 96 16.40 8.50 -4.86
N LEU A 97 16.06 7.46 -4.10
CA LEU A 97 15.16 7.55 -2.94
C LEU A 97 15.57 6.54 -1.88
N ILE A 98 15.47 6.91 -0.59
CA ILE A 98 15.49 5.95 0.53
C ILE A 98 14.17 6.01 1.30
N THR A 99 13.75 4.89 1.90
CA THR A 99 12.44 4.73 2.57
C THR A 99 12.54 4.32 4.04
N PRO A 100 13.28 5.04 4.91
CA PRO A 100 13.35 4.69 6.32
C PRO A 100 11.99 4.86 7.01
N ASN A 101 11.75 4.08 8.07
CA ASN A 101 10.72 4.45 9.02
C ASN A 101 11.23 5.58 9.94
N GLN A 102 10.31 6.24 10.68
CA GLN A 102 10.66 7.38 11.52
C GLN A 102 11.73 7.01 12.57
N SER A 103 11.66 5.82 13.16
CA SER A 103 12.65 5.38 14.16
C SER A 103 14.03 5.14 13.54
N GLU A 104 14.10 4.58 12.34
CA GLU A 104 15.36 4.40 11.59
C GLU A 104 15.94 5.75 11.17
N PHE A 105 15.09 6.67 10.72
CA PHE A 105 15.49 8.03 10.39
C PHE A 105 16.06 8.75 11.63
N GLU A 106 15.34 8.74 12.75
CA GLU A 106 15.76 9.39 13.99
C GLU A 106 17.01 8.76 14.62
N ALA A 107 17.25 7.48 14.39
CA ALA A 107 18.48 6.82 14.83
C ALA A 107 19.72 7.38 14.12
N VAL A 108 19.58 7.92 12.91
CA VAL A 108 20.66 8.53 12.11
C VAL A 108 20.68 10.05 12.27
N ALA A 109 19.53 10.70 12.12
CA ALA A 109 19.41 12.15 12.10
C ALA A 109 19.24 12.78 13.50
N GLY A 110 18.99 11.93 14.52
CA GLY A 110 18.60 12.37 15.87
C GLY A 110 17.10 12.57 16.02
N VAL A 111 16.63 12.48 17.27
CA VAL A 111 15.19 12.58 17.61
C VAL A 111 14.62 13.93 17.17
N CYS A 112 13.46 13.90 16.50
CA CYS A 112 12.77 15.09 16.00
C CYS A 112 11.79 15.63 17.05
N ALA A 113 11.90 16.92 17.36
CA ALA A 113 11.04 17.56 18.36
C ALA A 113 9.59 17.81 17.83
N ASN A 114 9.46 18.08 16.53
CA ASN A 114 8.19 18.35 15.84
C ASN A 114 8.36 18.12 14.33
N GLU A 115 7.31 18.38 13.56
CA GLU A 115 7.32 18.18 12.09
C GLU A 115 8.28 19.13 11.37
N ASP A 116 8.45 20.36 11.82
CA ASP A 116 9.41 21.28 11.21
C ASP A 116 10.86 20.81 11.41
N ASP A 117 11.18 20.27 12.59
CA ASP A 117 12.51 19.68 12.86
C ASP A 117 12.72 18.41 12.03
N LEU A 118 11.67 17.59 11.85
CA LEU A 118 11.70 16.42 10.96
C LEU A 118 12.02 16.82 9.52
N VAL A 119 11.32 17.81 8.96
CA VAL A 119 11.55 18.32 7.61
C VAL A 119 12.96 18.91 7.47
N LYS A 120 13.42 19.69 8.45
CA LYS A 120 14.75 20.29 8.44
C LYS A 120 15.85 19.20 8.38
N ARG A 121 15.76 18.17 9.22
CA ARG A 121 16.72 17.07 9.23
C ARG A 121 16.63 16.20 7.99
N ALA A 122 15.41 16.02 7.43
CA ALA A 122 15.21 15.33 6.17
C ALA A 122 15.89 16.05 5.00
N ARG A 123 15.81 17.40 4.94
CA ARG A 123 16.56 18.21 3.95
C ARG A 123 18.07 18.02 4.09
N GLN A 124 18.59 18.10 5.31
CA GLN A 124 20.02 17.87 5.58
C GLN A 124 20.46 16.49 5.08
N MET A 125 19.70 15.44 5.37
CA MET A 125 20.02 14.08 4.92
C MET A 125 19.99 13.95 3.39
N ILE A 126 19.02 14.58 2.70
CA ILE A 126 18.95 14.61 1.24
C ILE A 126 20.23 15.23 0.67
N ASP A 127 20.64 16.39 1.19
CA ASP A 127 21.83 17.11 0.73
C ASP A 127 23.11 16.32 1.02
N GLU A 128 23.27 15.81 2.24
CA GLU A 128 24.44 15.03 2.67
C GLU A 128 24.60 13.73 1.89
N LEU A 129 23.52 13.06 1.56
CA LEU A 129 23.54 11.79 0.84
C LEU A 129 23.34 11.92 -0.66
N GLU A 130 23.21 13.14 -1.18
CA GLU A 130 22.96 13.41 -2.62
C GLU A 130 21.74 12.62 -3.15
N LEU A 131 20.65 12.59 -2.38
CA LEU A 131 19.40 11.92 -2.76
C LEU A 131 18.56 12.83 -3.66
N SER A 132 17.76 12.23 -4.56
CA SER A 132 16.71 12.98 -5.25
C SER A 132 15.48 13.19 -4.35
N ALA A 133 15.21 12.25 -3.44
CA ALA A 133 14.11 12.35 -2.49
C ALA A 133 14.30 11.44 -1.26
N LEU A 134 13.50 11.69 -0.22
CA LEU A 134 13.37 10.89 0.99
C LEU A 134 11.89 10.66 1.30
N LEU A 135 11.50 9.40 1.53
CA LEU A 135 10.16 9.03 2.02
C LEU A 135 10.28 8.44 3.42
N ILE A 136 9.76 9.12 4.42
CA ILE A 136 9.75 8.64 5.81
C ILE A 136 8.39 8.05 6.13
N THR A 137 8.32 6.75 6.48
CA THR A 137 7.08 6.14 6.96
C THR A 137 6.90 6.41 8.45
N ARG A 138 5.69 6.83 8.87
CA ARG A 138 5.40 7.39 10.21
C ARG A 138 4.27 6.66 10.93
N SER A 139 4.10 5.39 10.67
CA SER A 139 3.04 4.54 11.24
C SER A 139 1.65 5.18 11.10
N GLU A 140 0.94 5.42 12.20
CA GLU A 140 -0.38 6.05 12.25
C GLU A 140 -0.41 7.50 11.71
N LYS A 141 0.72 8.17 11.62
CA LYS A 141 0.83 9.52 11.03
C LYS A 141 0.99 9.50 9.50
N GLY A 142 1.05 8.32 8.90
CA GLY A 142 1.18 8.17 7.46
C GLY A 142 2.60 8.31 6.96
N MET A 143 2.88 9.21 6.00
CA MET A 143 4.21 9.34 5.38
C MET A 143 4.58 10.81 5.18
N LEU A 144 5.87 11.09 5.18
CA LEU A 144 6.46 12.34 4.70
C LEU A 144 7.30 12.04 3.46
N LEU A 145 6.92 12.62 2.33
CA LEU A 145 7.77 12.70 1.13
C LEU A 145 8.41 14.07 1.05
N LEU A 146 9.72 14.09 0.80
CA LEU A 146 10.48 15.30 0.56
C LEU A 146 11.41 15.08 -0.63
N GLU A 147 11.23 15.91 -1.68
CA GLU A 147 12.12 15.95 -2.84
C GLU A 147 13.24 16.98 -2.61
N SER A 148 14.38 16.78 -3.26
CA SER A 148 15.48 17.74 -3.24
C SER A 148 14.99 19.08 -3.79
N GLY A 149 15.09 20.15 -2.98
CA GLY A 149 14.58 21.49 -3.32
C GLY A 149 13.05 21.63 -3.34
N GLY A 150 12.29 20.57 -3.05
CA GLY A 150 10.83 20.57 -3.05
C GLY A 150 10.20 20.95 -1.70
N GLU A 151 8.87 21.11 -1.71
CA GLU A 151 8.08 21.30 -0.50
C GLU A 151 7.72 19.94 0.13
N PRO A 152 7.60 19.87 1.48
CA PRO A 152 7.23 18.64 2.16
C PRO A 152 5.79 18.23 1.84
N LEU A 153 5.59 16.98 1.42
CA LEU A 153 4.28 16.39 1.21
C LEU A 153 3.98 15.40 2.34
N PHE A 154 3.03 15.76 3.19
CA PHE A 154 2.50 14.89 4.23
C PHE A 154 1.31 14.10 3.70
N LEU A 155 1.39 12.77 3.74
CA LEU A 155 0.35 11.85 3.35
C LEU A 155 -0.22 11.20 4.61
N SER A 156 -1.44 11.54 4.99
CA SER A 156 -2.11 10.95 6.15
C SER A 156 -2.32 9.45 5.97
N THR A 157 -2.27 8.70 7.07
CA THR A 157 -2.58 7.25 7.02
C THR A 157 -3.99 7.01 6.54
N GLN A 158 -4.18 5.90 5.86
CA GLN A 158 -5.48 5.46 5.35
C GLN A 158 -6.00 4.23 6.12
N ALA A 159 -5.19 3.71 7.04
CA ALA A 159 -5.60 2.60 7.87
C ALA A 159 -6.41 3.13 9.07
N ARG A 160 -7.68 2.72 9.15
CA ARG A 160 -8.53 2.96 10.35
C ARG A 160 -8.33 1.86 11.39
N GLU A 161 -8.07 0.63 10.93
CA GLU A 161 -7.76 -0.52 11.75
C GLU A 161 -6.42 -1.12 11.31
N VAL A 162 -5.55 -1.41 12.25
CA VAL A 162 -4.24 -2.01 12.02
C VAL A 162 -4.22 -3.37 12.72
N TYR A 163 -4.19 -4.44 11.94
CA TYR A 163 -4.07 -5.81 12.47
C TYR A 163 -2.62 -6.28 12.51
N ASP A 164 -1.85 -6.01 11.46
CA ASP A 164 -0.43 -6.40 11.40
C ASP A 164 0.34 -5.43 10.49
N VAL A 165 1.45 -4.90 10.98
CA VAL A 165 2.32 -3.98 10.22
C VAL A 165 3.41 -4.71 9.43
N THR A 166 3.47 -6.04 9.52
CA THR A 166 4.50 -6.85 8.86
C THR A 166 4.39 -6.74 7.34
N GLY A 167 5.48 -6.33 6.68
CA GLY A 167 5.52 -6.19 5.22
C GLY A 167 4.96 -4.86 4.69
N ALA A 168 4.55 -3.93 5.57
CA ALA A 168 4.09 -2.61 5.14
C ALA A 168 5.20 -1.83 4.41
N GLY A 169 6.43 -1.82 4.94
CA GLY A 169 7.60 -1.19 4.30
C GLY A 169 7.92 -1.80 2.94
N ASP A 170 7.93 -3.14 2.85
CA ASP A 170 8.15 -3.87 1.60
C ASP A 170 7.07 -3.50 0.55
N THR A 171 5.81 -3.36 0.99
CA THR A 171 4.70 -2.95 0.13
C THR A 171 4.88 -1.51 -0.35
N VAL A 172 5.32 -0.61 0.53
CA VAL A 172 5.60 0.79 0.17
C VAL A 172 6.63 0.86 -0.94
N ILE A 173 7.82 0.30 -0.71
CA ILE A 173 8.90 0.42 -1.69
C ILE A 173 8.61 -0.30 -3.00
N ALA A 174 7.93 -1.46 -2.95
CA ALA A 174 7.53 -2.19 -4.15
C ALA A 174 6.49 -1.40 -4.99
N THR A 175 5.50 -0.78 -4.33
CA THR A 175 4.48 0.04 -5.00
C THR A 175 5.10 1.31 -5.59
N LEU A 176 5.98 1.99 -4.86
CA LEU A 176 6.75 3.15 -5.35
C LEU A 176 7.51 2.78 -6.63
N ALA A 177 8.30 1.71 -6.57
CA ALA A 177 9.11 1.28 -7.71
C ALA A 177 8.24 0.94 -8.93
N GLY A 178 7.13 0.24 -8.73
CA GLY A 178 6.19 -0.09 -9.82
C GLY A 178 5.55 1.15 -10.43
N ALA A 179 5.14 2.12 -9.63
CA ALA A 179 4.55 3.37 -10.09
C ALA A 179 5.56 4.24 -10.87
N LEU A 180 6.78 4.40 -10.33
CA LEU A 180 7.86 5.14 -11.01
C LEU A 180 8.26 4.46 -12.32
N ALA A 181 8.40 3.13 -12.33
CA ALA A 181 8.69 2.37 -13.54
C ALA A 181 7.59 2.50 -14.61
N SER A 182 6.36 2.82 -14.21
CA SER A 182 5.23 3.08 -15.10
C SER A 182 5.14 4.55 -15.56
N GLY A 183 6.11 5.39 -15.17
CA GLY A 183 6.18 6.81 -15.56
C GLY A 183 5.34 7.76 -14.70
N GLN A 184 4.87 7.32 -13.54
CA GLN A 184 4.22 8.23 -12.59
C GLN A 184 5.25 9.16 -11.93
N ASP A 185 4.81 10.36 -11.56
CA ASP A 185 5.61 11.24 -10.71
C ASP A 185 5.73 10.71 -9.28
N LEU A 186 6.68 11.25 -8.53
CA LEU A 186 7.00 10.73 -7.20
C LEU A 186 5.87 10.98 -6.17
N ALA A 187 5.14 12.09 -6.29
CA ALA A 187 4.03 12.41 -5.41
C ALA A 187 2.86 11.42 -5.61
N ALA A 188 2.50 11.13 -6.88
CA ALA A 188 1.49 10.13 -7.21
C ALA A 188 1.92 8.72 -6.80
N ALA A 189 3.20 8.36 -7.01
CA ALA A 189 3.76 7.09 -6.58
C ALA A 189 3.71 6.93 -5.05
N ALA A 190 4.05 7.97 -4.29
CA ALA A 190 3.98 7.96 -2.83
C ALA A 190 2.54 7.88 -2.31
N ALA A 191 1.59 8.59 -2.95
CA ALA A 191 0.18 8.49 -2.61
C ALA A 191 -0.37 7.07 -2.84
N LEU A 192 0.02 6.42 -3.95
CA LEU A 192 -0.35 5.03 -4.24
C LEU A 192 0.29 4.05 -3.24
N ALA A 193 1.55 4.27 -2.86
CA ALA A 193 2.25 3.46 -1.87
C ALA A 193 1.63 3.58 -0.47
N ASN A 194 1.21 4.79 -0.08
CA ASN A 194 0.50 5.02 1.18
C ASN A 194 -0.86 4.30 1.21
N LEU A 195 -1.57 4.31 0.09
CA LEU A 195 -2.82 3.54 -0.07
C LEU A 195 -2.58 2.04 0.05
N ALA A 196 -1.58 1.51 -0.66
CA ALA A 196 -1.21 0.10 -0.63
C ALA A 196 -0.81 -0.37 0.78
N ALA A 197 -0.01 0.43 1.49
CA ALA A 197 0.35 0.17 2.89
C ALA A 197 -0.89 0.11 3.79
N GLY A 198 -1.84 1.07 3.63
CA GLY A 198 -3.10 1.08 4.36
C GLY A 198 -3.96 -0.16 4.14
N LEU A 199 -3.93 -0.74 2.93
CA LEU A 199 -4.63 -1.99 2.62
C LEU A 199 -3.94 -3.22 3.25
N VAL A 200 -2.60 -3.26 3.23
CA VAL A 200 -1.83 -4.41 3.77
C VAL A 200 -1.96 -4.51 5.28
N VAL A 201 -1.86 -3.41 6.02
CA VAL A 201 -1.90 -3.44 7.50
C VAL A 201 -3.27 -3.85 8.06
N ARG A 202 -4.31 -3.88 7.22
CA ARG A 202 -5.65 -4.42 7.54
C ARG A 202 -5.75 -5.93 7.40
N LYS A 203 -4.70 -6.60 6.89
CA LYS A 203 -4.66 -8.06 6.69
C LYS A 203 -3.83 -8.71 7.80
N ILE A 204 -4.19 -9.94 8.18
CA ILE A 204 -3.45 -10.69 9.21
C ILE A 204 -2.26 -11.38 8.54
N GLY A 205 -1.08 -11.21 9.12
CA GLY A 205 0.17 -11.82 8.64
C GLY A 205 0.77 -11.09 7.43
N VAL A 206 1.76 -11.75 6.79
CA VAL A 206 2.39 -11.21 5.59
C VAL A 206 1.41 -11.30 4.42
N ALA A 207 0.90 -10.15 3.99
CA ALA A 207 -0.07 -10.05 2.92
C ALA A 207 0.47 -9.22 1.74
N SER A 208 -0.08 -9.44 0.57
CA SER A 208 0.17 -8.63 -0.62
C SER A 208 -1.07 -7.82 -1.00
N VAL A 209 -0.88 -6.76 -1.77
CA VAL A 209 -1.94 -5.96 -2.38
C VAL A 209 -2.05 -6.34 -3.85
N THR A 210 -3.27 -6.59 -4.30
CA THR A 210 -3.55 -6.86 -5.71
C THR A 210 -3.86 -5.57 -6.47
N PRO A 211 -3.64 -5.51 -7.80
CA PRO A 211 -4.09 -4.38 -8.62
C PRO A 211 -5.60 -4.13 -8.54
N GLY A 212 -6.40 -5.16 -8.30
CA GLY A 212 -7.85 -5.06 -8.10
C GLY A 212 -8.20 -4.26 -6.85
N GLU A 213 -7.62 -4.61 -5.70
CA GLU A 213 -7.82 -3.91 -4.43
C GLU A 213 -7.39 -2.43 -4.52
N LEU A 214 -6.25 -2.15 -5.18
CA LEU A 214 -5.81 -0.77 -5.41
C LEU A 214 -6.80 0.01 -6.27
N ARG A 215 -7.32 -0.58 -7.36
CA ARG A 215 -8.32 0.07 -8.21
C ARG A 215 -9.60 0.38 -7.46
N VAL A 216 -10.11 -0.58 -6.70
CA VAL A 216 -11.31 -0.38 -5.84
C VAL A 216 -11.08 0.81 -4.92
N SER A 217 -9.97 0.83 -4.20
CA SER A 217 -9.63 1.88 -3.25
C SER A 217 -9.44 3.26 -3.91
N LEU A 218 -8.88 3.30 -5.13
CA LEU A 218 -8.73 4.54 -5.90
C LEU A 218 -10.08 5.06 -6.43
N HIS A 219 -10.97 4.17 -6.89
CA HIS A 219 -12.32 4.56 -7.32
C HIS A 219 -13.13 5.17 -6.18
N GLN A 220 -13.01 4.62 -4.99
CA GLN A 220 -13.65 5.18 -3.78
C GLN A 220 -13.23 6.62 -3.50
N ARG A 221 -11.98 6.98 -3.80
CA ARG A 221 -11.44 8.34 -3.61
C ARG A 221 -11.79 9.32 -4.72
N GLY A 222 -11.86 8.85 -5.96
CA GLY A 222 -12.09 9.70 -7.14
C GLY A 222 -13.52 10.22 -7.28
N GLN A 223 -14.47 9.69 -6.53
CA GLN A 223 -15.90 9.98 -6.70
C GLN A 223 -16.50 10.89 -5.61
N GLY A 224 -15.71 11.71 -4.94
CA GLY A 224 -16.27 12.73 -4.01
C GLY A 224 -17.21 12.15 -2.94
N GLY A 225 -16.80 11.04 -2.30
CA GLY A 225 -17.62 10.37 -1.29
C GLY A 225 -18.66 9.39 -1.87
N ARG A 226 -18.47 8.91 -3.11
CA ARG A 226 -19.29 7.83 -3.73
C ARG A 226 -18.48 6.53 -3.80
N GLY A 227 -19.18 5.39 -3.83
CA GLY A 227 -18.59 4.07 -4.06
C GLY A 227 -18.77 3.09 -2.90
N LEU A 228 -17.83 2.13 -2.78
CA LEU A 228 -17.86 1.13 -1.71
C LEU A 228 -17.42 1.75 -0.38
N VAL A 229 -18.23 1.53 0.65
CA VAL A 229 -18.02 2.04 2.02
C VAL A 229 -18.25 0.92 3.03
N ASP A 230 -17.62 1.01 4.19
CA ASP A 230 -17.98 0.18 5.33
C ASP A 230 -19.16 0.79 6.12
N ALA A 231 -19.67 0.07 7.12
CA ALA A 231 -20.84 0.49 7.88
C ALA A 231 -20.59 1.80 8.66
N ASP A 232 -19.39 1.99 9.21
CA ASP A 232 -19.03 3.19 9.99
C ASP A 232 -18.85 4.39 9.06
N GLU A 233 -18.23 4.19 7.90
CA GLU A 233 -18.12 5.21 6.84
C GLU A 233 -19.49 5.62 6.33
N LEU A 234 -20.34 4.64 6.03
CA LEU A 234 -21.71 4.91 5.60
C LEU A 234 -22.47 5.74 6.65
N HIS A 235 -22.35 5.37 7.93
CA HIS A 235 -22.99 6.09 9.02
C HIS A 235 -22.56 7.57 9.06
N ALA A 236 -21.25 7.83 8.97
CA ALA A 236 -20.72 9.19 8.95
C ALA A 236 -21.23 9.99 7.73
N MET A 237 -21.24 9.38 6.54
CA MET A 237 -21.72 10.01 5.30
C MET A 237 -23.22 10.29 5.32
N VAL A 238 -24.00 9.38 5.91
CA VAL A 238 -25.46 9.58 6.11
C VAL A 238 -25.72 10.77 7.03
N LEU A 239 -24.98 10.91 8.13
CA LEU A 239 -25.12 12.05 9.05
C LEU A 239 -24.76 13.36 8.34
N GLU A 240 -23.68 13.39 7.58
CA GLU A 240 -23.26 14.57 6.82
C GLU A 240 -24.28 14.96 5.74
N SER A 241 -24.80 13.99 4.99
CA SER A 241 -25.84 14.23 3.96
C SER A 241 -27.14 14.74 4.57
N ARG A 242 -27.55 14.18 5.72
CA ARG A 242 -28.72 14.68 6.46
C ARG A 242 -28.53 16.11 6.98
N ALA A 243 -27.31 16.46 7.40
CA ALA A 243 -27.00 17.83 7.81
C ALA A 243 -27.10 18.84 6.65
N ARG A 244 -27.06 18.36 5.39
CA ARG A 244 -27.26 19.13 4.15
C ARG A 244 -28.69 19.04 3.61
N ASP A 245 -29.65 18.48 4.39
CA ASP A 245 -31.02 18.22 3.97
C ASP A 245 -31.15 17.32 2.72
N GLU A 246 -30.12 16.50 2.42
CA GLU A 246 -30.17 15.55 1.32
C GLU A 246 -31.09 14.35 1.67
N ARG A 247 -31.97 13.99 0.74
CA ARG A 247 -32.84 12.82 0.85
C ARG A 247 -32.06 11.56 0.46
N ILE A 248 -31.99 10.60 1.39
CA ILE A 248 -31.27 9.34 1.19
C ILE A 248 -32.26 8.23 0.91
N VAL A 249 -32.05 7.52 -0.19
CA VAL A 249 -32.79 6.31 -0.59
C VAL A 249 -31.89 5.10 -0.36
N MET A 250 -32.45 4.01 0.13
CA MET A 250 -31.72 2.76 0.32
C MET A 250 -32.45 1.61 -0.35
N THR A 251 -31.69 0.75 -1.01
CA THR A 251 -32.16 -0.55 -1.50
C THR A 251 -31.14 -1.65 -1.16
N ASN A 252 -31.58 -2.91 -1.22
CA ASN A 252 -30.71 -4.04 -0.96
C ASN A 252 -30.95 -5.19 -1.92
N GLY A 253 -29.99 -6.10 -2.02
CA GLY A 253 -30.12 -7.32 -2.80
C GLY A 253 -28.83 -8.08 -2.98
N CYS A 254 -28.93 -9.27 -3.56
CA CYS A 254 -27.78 -10.12 -3.86
C CYS A 254 -26.95 -9.58 -5.04
N PHE A 255 -27.58 -9.02 -6.06
CA PHE A 255 -26.98 -8.52 -7.29
C PHE A 255 -25.95 -9.49 -7.91
N ASP A 256 -26.25 -10.78 -7.85
CA ASP A 256 -25.34 -11.85 -8.26
C ASP A 256 -25.00 -11.80 -9.75
N VAL A 257 -26.02 -11.63 -10.60
CA VAL A 257 -25.86 -11.40 -12.04
C VAL A 257 -26.60 -10.12 -12.40
N LEU A 258 -25.85 -9.07 -12.69
CA LEU A 258 -26.41 -7.79 -13.10
C LEU A 258 -26.93 -7.85 -14.54
N HIS A 259 -28.08 -7.23 -14.77
CA HIS A 259 -28.70 -7.07 -16.07
C HIS A 259 -29.42 -5.71 -16.18
N ALA A 260 -29.89 -5.35 -17.37
CA ALA A 260 -30.51 -4.05 -17.63
C ALA A 260 -31.64 -3.70 -16.65
N GLY A 261 -32.45 -4.70 -16.23
CA GLY A 261 -33.48 -4.49 -15.23
C GLY A 261 -32.99 -4.00 -13.88
N HIS A 262 -31.81 -4.44 -13.45
CA HIS A 262 -31.19 -3.90 -12.22
C HIS A 262 -30.74 -2.45 -12.43
N VAL A 263 -30.20 -2.12 -13.60
CA VAL A 263 -29.77 -0.74 -13.92
C VAL A 263 -30.96 0.21 -13.87
N SER A 264 -32.03 -0.10 -14.57
CA SER A 264 -33.27 0.71 -14.59
C SER A 264 -33.89 0.85 -13.19
N TYR A 265 -33.93 -0.25 -12.43
CA TYR A 265 -34.40 -0.23 -11.03
C TYR A 265 -33.58 0.72 -10.14
N LEU A 266 -32.26 0.68 -10.27
CA LEU A 266 -31.36 1.54 -9.48
C LEU A 266 -31.47 3.02 -9.91
N GLU A 267 -31.66 3.29 -11.21
CA GLU A 267 -31.94 4.64 -11.71
C GLU A 267 -33.28 5.17 -11.19
N GLU A 268 -34.33 4.36 -11.16
CA GLU A 268 -35.61 4.71 -10.57
C GLU A 268 -35.48 4.99 -9.07
N ALA A 269 -34.81 4.09 -8.32
CA ALA A 269 -34.54 4.30 -6.90
C ALA A 269 -33.77 5.61 -6.63
N LYS A 270 -32.74 5.92 -7.44
CA LYS A 270 -31.99 7.17 -7.35
C LYS A 270 -32.86 8.40 -7.59
N SER A 271 -33.84 8.33 -8.49
CA SER A 271 -34.75 9.46 -8.79
C SER A 271 -35.62 9.85 -7.60
N LEU A 272 -35.76 8.99 -6.57
CA LEU A 272 -36.54 9.22 -5.38
C LEU A 272 -35.81 10.06 -4.31
N GLY A 273 -34.50 10.32 -4.49
CA GLY A 273 -33.71 11.10 -3.55
C GLY A 273 -32.38 11.59 -4.11
N ASP A 274 -31.63 12.28 -3.26
CA ASP A 274 -30.37 12.92 -3.59
C ASP A 274 -29.19 11.94 -3.52
N ARG A 275 -29.33 10.88 -2.70
CA ARG A 275 -28.33 9.82 -2.51
C ARG A 275 -29.00 8.45 -2.55
N LEU A 276 -28.30 7.49 -3.19
CA LEU A 276 -28.72 6.09 -3.24
C LEU A 276 -27.68 5.20 -2.58
N ILE A 277 -28.10 4.48 -1.52
CA ILE A 277 -27.36 3.40 -0.87
C ILE A 277 -27.81 2.08 -1.46
N VAL A 278 -26.85 1.23 -1.85
CA VAL A 278 -27.10 -0.15 -2.25
C VAL A 278 -26.43 -1.09 -1.24
N ALA A 279 -27.22 -1.76 -0.42
CA ALA A 279 -26.73 -2.79 0.49
C ALA A 279 -26.68 -4.15 -0.22
N VAL A 280 -25.54 -4.85 -0.15
CA VAL A 280 -25.28 -6.07 -0.92
C VAL A 280 -25.05 -7.23 0.02
N ASN A 281 -25.84 -8.31 -0.11
CA ASN A 281 -25.63 -9.55 0.64
C ASN A 281 -24.24 -10.14 0.36
N ASP A 282 -23.53 -10.54 1.39
CA ASP A 282 -22.27 -11.27 1.24
C ASP A 282 -22.49 -12.68 0.62
N ASP A 283 -21.38 -13.36 0.32
CA ASP A 283 -21.47 -14.66 -0.37
C ASP A 283 -22.14 -15.74 0.50
N ASP A 284 -21.98 -15.68 1.82
CA ASP A 284 -22.59 -16.62 2.74
C ASP A 284 -24.12 -16.40 2.85
N SER A 285 -24.53 -15.14 2.93
CA SER A 285 -25.95 -14.77 2.89
C SER A 285 -26.59 -15.17 1.56
N VAL A 286 -25.92 -14.95 0.44
CA VAL A 286 -26.43 -15.38 -0.88
C VAL A 286 -26.58 -16.90 -0.97
N ARG A 287 -25.61 -17.67 -0.43
CA ARG A 287 -25.74 -19.15 -0.37
C ARG A 287 -26.95 -19.59 0.44
N ARG A 288 -27.17 -18.97 1.60
CA ARG A 288 -28.36 -19.27 2.43
C ARG A 288 -29.67 -18.97 1.69
N LEU A 289 -29.73 -17.87 0.95
CA LEU A 289 -30.93 -17.40 0.26
C LEU A 289 -31.22 -18.12 -1.07
N LYS A 290 -30.17 -18.50 -1.81
CA LYS A 290 -30.30 -18.99 -3.20
C LYS A 290 -29.73 -20.38 -3.45
N GLY A 291 -29.12 -21.01 -2.43
CA GLY A 291 -28.51 -22.33 -2.49
C GLY A 291 -27.02 -22.33 -2.81
N ASP A 292 -26.36 -23.49 -2.61
CA ASP A 292 -24.90 -23.65 -2.62
C ASP A 292 -24.23 -23.34 -3.99
N SER A 293 -24.99 -23.33 -5.08
CA SER A 293 -24.46 -22.97 -6.40
C SER A 293 -24.36 -21.44 -6.63
N ARG A 294 -24.72 -20.65 -5.64
CA ARG A 294 -24.70 -19.18 -5.67
C ARG A 294 -23.85 -18.60 -4.54
N PRO A 295 -23.23 -17.41 -4.75
CA PRO A 295 -23.31 -16.57 -5.94
C PRO A 295 -22.43 -17.09 -7.09
N ILE A 296 -22.69 -16.61 -8.33
CA ILE A 296 -21.80 -16.80 -9.50
C ILE A 296 -20.63 -15.85 -9.45
N ASN A 297 -20.92 -14.58 -9.12
CA ASN A 297 -19.89 -13.54 -8.97
C ASN A 297 -19.58 -13.34 -7.49
N ALA A 298 -18.29 -13.34 -7.12
CA ALA A 298 -17.85 -13.07 -5.77
C ALA A 298 -18.31 -11.68 -5.29
N LEU A 299 -18.43 -11.50 -3.97
CA LEU A 299 -18.87 -10.24 -3.38
C LEU A 299 -18.08 -9.04 -3.92
N GLU A 300 -16.75 -9.15 -3.99
CA GLU A 300 -15.88 -8.08 -4.46
C GLU A 300 -16.22 -7.60 -5.86
N ASP A 301 -16.48 -8.53 -6.79
CA ASP A 301 -16.87 -8.20 -8.17
C ASP A 301 -18.25 -7.53 -8.23
N ARG A 302 -19.20 -8.03 -7.43
CA ARG A 302 -20.55 -7.48 -7.36
C ARG A 302 -20.55 -6.04 -6.82
N LEU A 303 -19.78 -5.79 -5.78
CA LEU A 303 -19.60 -4.47 -5.17
C LEU A 303 -18.96 -3.49 -6.16
N LEU A 304 -17.93 -3.94 -6.90
CA LEU A 304 -17.21 -3.10 -7.87
C LEU A 304 -18.12 -2.67 -9.03
N VAL A 305 -18.91 -3.60 -9.57
CA VAL A 305 -19.81 -3.30 -10.68
C VAL A 305 -20.90 -2.32 -10.23
N LEU A 306 -21.50 -2.51 -9.06
CA LEU A 306 -22.51 -1.60 -8.51
C LEU A 306 -21.95 -0.20 -8.23
N ALA A 307 -20.75 -0.11 -7.65
CA ALA A 307 -20.07 1.15 -7.39
C ALA A 307 -19.73 1.93 -8.67
N GLY A 308 -19.59 1.22 -9.81
CA GLY A 308 -19.38 1.84 -11.12
C GLY A 308 -20.64 2.40 -11.78
N LEU A 309 -21.85 2.13 -11.25
CA LEU A 309 -23.10 2.63 -11.80
C LEU A 309 -23.34 4.09 -11.42
N ALA A 310 -23.66 4.93 -12.41
CA ALA A 310 -23.87 6.37 -12.20
C ALA A 310 -25.00 6.70 -11.21
N ALA A 311 -26.00 5.82 -11.10
CA ALA A 311 -27.13 6.00 -10.19
C ALA A 311 -26.78 5.72 -8.72
N VAL A 312 -25.71 4.97 -8.44
CA VAL A 312 -25.36 4.51 -7.09
C VAL A 312 -24.38 5.46 -6.43
N ASP A 313 -24.69 5.95 -5.24
CA ASP A 313 -23.78 6.78 -4.46
C ASP A 313 -22.93 5.93 -3.53
N TRP A 314 -23.52 5.02 -2.76
CA TRP A 314 -22.80 4.18 -1.80
C TRP A 314 -23.20 2.73 -1.90
N VAL A 315 -22.22 1.85 -1.83
CA VAL A 315 -22.40 0.40 -1.80
C VAL A 315 -21.80 -0.13 -0.51
N VAL A 316 -22.58 -0.90 0.24
CA VAL A 316 -22.14 -1.46 1.53
C VAL A 316 -22.45 -2.96 1.58
N PRO A 317 -21.49 -3.83 1.95
CA PRO A 317 -21.77 -5.25 2.19
C PRO A 317 -22.46 -5.47 3.53
N PHE A 318 -23.29 -6.52 3.62
CA PHE A 318 -23.86 -7.00 4.88
C PHE A 318 -24.02 -8.52 4.88
N SER A 319 -24.00 -9.14 6.06
CA SER A 319 -23.96 -10.60 6.22
C SER A 319 -25.28 -11.22 6.66
N GLU A 320 -26.24 -10.40 7.10
CA GLU A 320 -27.58 -10.82 7.48
C GLU A 320 -28.43 -11.15 6.23
N ASP A 321 -29.53 -11.87 6.41
CA ASP A 321 -30.41 -12.20 5.29
C ASP A 321 -31.21 -10.97 4.82
N THR A 322 -31.47 -10.04 5.72
CA THR A 322 -32.06 -8.71 5.44
C THR A 322 -31.29 -7.64 6.21
N PRO A 323 -31.04 -6.46 5.60
CA PRO A 323 -30.48 -5.34 6.36
C PRO A 323 -31.53 -4.85 7.36
N ALA A 324 -31.20 -4.87 8.64
CA ALA A 324 -32.08 -4.38 9.72
C ALA A 324 -31.97 -2.88 9.91
#